data_75c88ec9bbe975f78deb912f5dfde6a2
#
_entry.id   75c88ec9bbe975f78deb912f5dfde6a2
#
_cell.length_a   1.000
_cell.length_b   1.000
_cell.length_c   1.000
_cell.angle_alpha   90.00
_cell.angle_beta   90.00
_cell.angle_gamma   90.00
#
_symmetry.space_group_name_H-M   'P 1'
#
loop_
_entity.id
_entity.type
_entity.pdbx_description
1 polymer ?
#
loop_
_entity_poly.entity_id
_entity_poly.type
_entity_poly.pdbx_seq_one_letter_code
_entity_poly.pdbx_strand_id
1 'polypeptide(L)'
;MKTLLGSLLLAAATLAAQPQRDFLTADETDQIREAQEPNQRLALYANFARERLDLVKNLLSKDKPGRSILIHDALDDYQKIIDALDDVADDAIQRKKDIKQGLAYVAKMEKEALPVLQKLKENPPKDAARYEFVLRDAVETTADSMKGAEQDVDQRATAVAEREAKEKQQTRDAMGTPDSQAKQAAGDKKTDADPDKPTERKPPTLYRPGEKKQGGGQ
;
A
#
# COMPACT_ATOMS: atom_id res chain seq x y z
N MET A 1 54.51 35.54 -4.26
CA MET A 1 53.80 34.27 -4.20
C MET A 1 52.60 34.45 -3.29
N LYS A 2 51.41 34.62 -3.83
CA LYS A 2 50.15 34.80 -3.07
C LYS A 2 49.26 33.60 -3.36
N THR A 3 49.11 32.69 -2.39
CA THR A 3 48.25 31.52 -2.44
C THR A 3 46.84 31.95 -2.07
N LEU A 4 45.94 31.90 -3.05
CA LEU A 4 44.49 32.06 -2.84
C LEU A 4 43.93 30.71 -2.46
N LEU A 5 43.55 30.54 -1.18
CA LEU A 5 42.71 29.44 -0.69
C LEU A 5 41.25 29.74 -1.06
N GLY A 6 40.74 29.05 -2.05
CA GLY A 6 39.33 29.08 -2.39
C GLY A 6 38.53 28.18 -1.44
N SER A 7 37.74 28.76 -0.53
CA SER A 7 36.78 28.05 0.32
C SER A 7 35.57 27.66 -0.51
N LEU A 8 35.44 26.36 -0.79
CA LEU A 8 34.24 25.76 -1.41
C LEU A 8 33.17 25.57 -0.32
N LEU A 9 32.21 26.47 -0.27
CA LEU A 9 31.04 26.37 0.60
C LEU A 9 30.10 25.32 0.03
N LEU A 10 30.07 24.13 0.62
CA LEU A 10 29.12 23.05 0.31
C LEU A 10 27.81 23.39 0.99
N ALA A 11 26.83 23.97 0.26
CA ALA A 11 25.49 24.21 0.73
C ALA A 11 24.73 22.87 0.72
N ALA A 12 24.64 22.22 1.89
CA ALA A 12 23.74 21.08 2.09
C ALA A 12 22.30 21.58 2.07
N ALA A 13 21.59 21.38 0.95
CA ALA A 13 20.15 21.57 0.87
C ALA A 13 19.48 20.48 1.69
N THR A 14 19.07 20.81 2.91
CA THR A 14 18.17 19.96 3.70
C THR A 14 16.80 19.96 3.02
N LEU A 15 16.48 18.88 2.32
CA LEU A 15 15.13 18.59 1.84
C LEU A 15 14.28 18.43 3.11
N ALA A 16 13.57 19.48 3.52
CA ALA A 16 12.58 19.41 4.57
C ALA A 16 11.46 18.50 4.03
N ALA A 17 11.39 17.25 4.52
CA ALA A 17 10.27 16.37 4.29
C ALA A 17 9.02 17.10 4.82
N GLN A 18 8.13 17.52 3.93
CA GLN A 18 6.83 18.08 4.30
C GLN A 18 6.09 16.99 5.09
N PRO A 19 5.55 17.28 6.28
CA PRO A 19 4.72 16.31 6.98
C PRO A 19 3.56 15.95 6.05
N GLN A 20 3.49 14.69 5.65
CA GLN A 20 2.40 14.19 4.83
C GLN A 20 1.14 14.25 5.68
N ARG A 21 0.13 15.00 5.20
CA ARG A 21 -1.14 15.14 5.91
C ARG A 21 -1.82 13.76 5.96
N ASP A 22 -2.26 13.35 7.14
CA ASP A 22 -3.02 12.12 7.30
C ASP A 22 -4.39 12.26 6.60
N PHE A 23 -4.77 11.24 5.84
CA PHE A 23 -6.05 11.19 5.12
C PHE A 23 -7.22 10.78 6.03
N LEU A 24 -6.93 10.23 7.21
CA LEU A 24 -7.89 9.95 8.27
C LEU A 24 -7.74 10.96 9.41
N THR A 25 -8.84 11.30 10.02
CA THR A 25 -8.84 12.03 11.29
C THR A 25 -8.38 11.12 12.45
N ALA A 26 -8.02 11.72 13.58
CA ALA A 26 -7.64 10.95 14.76
C ALA A 26 -8.77 10.00 15.22
N ASP A 27 -10.02 10.49 15.22
CA ASP A 27 -11.19 9.69 15.60
C ASP A 27 -11.45 8.54 14.63
N GLU A 28 -11.30 8.75 13.31
CA GLU A 28 -11.42 7.68 12.30
C GLU A 28 -10.32 6.63 12.47
N THR A 29 -9.09 7.08 12.75
CA THR A 29 -7.96 6.18 13.02
C THR A 29 -8.22 5.30 14.25
N ASP A 30 -8.79 5.87 15.31
CA ASP A 30 -9.14 5.13 16.53
C ASP A 30 -10.26 4.12 16.26
N GLN A 31 -11.31 4.50 15.48
CA GLN A 31 -12.36 3.58 15.07
C GLN A 31 -11.81 2.38 14.27
N ILE A 32 -10.88 2.62 13.33
CA ILE A 32 -10.23 1.54 12.57
C ILE A 32 -9.38 0.63 13.48
N ARG A 33 -8.72 1.21 14.48
CA ARG A 33 -7.92 0.45 15.45
C ARG A 33 -8.77 -0.45 16.33
N GLU A 34 -9.96 0.01 16.72
CA GLU A 34 -10.93 -0.75 17.51
C GLU A 34 -11.61 -1.86 16.71
N ALA A 35 -11.82 -1.65 15.41
CA ALA A 35 -12.45 -2.62 14.54
C ALA A 35 -11.51 -3.80 14.26
N GLN A 36 -11.76 -4.96 14.90
CA GLN A 36 -10.94 -6.18 14.74
C GLN A 36 -11.35 -7.01 13.52
N GLU A 37 -12.62 -6.96 13.13
CA GLU A 37 -13.14 -7.78 12.03
C GLU A 37 -13.03 -7.07 10.68
N PRO A 38 -12.54 -7.76 9.62
CA PRO A 38 -12.38 -7.15 8.29
C PRO A 38 -13.67 -6.55 7.73
N ASN A 39 -14.83 -7.20 7.91
CA ASN A 39 -16.11 -6.66 7.46
C ASN A 39 -16.45 -5.31 8.12
N GLN A 40 -16.11 -5.13 9.40
CA GLN A 40 -16.32 -3.87 10.11
C GLN A 40 -15.37 -2.79 9.59
N ARG A 41 -14.10 -3.13 9.35
CA ARG A 41 -13.11 -2.20 8.78
C ARG A 41 -13.53 -1.72 7.40
N LEU A 42 -13.95 -2.63 6.52
CA LEU A 42 -14.46 -2.30 5.19
C LEU A 42 -15.66 -1.35 5.26
N ALA A 43 -16.60 -1.59 6.18
CA ALA A 43 -17.75 -0.71 6.38
C ALA A 43 -17.35 0.68 6.89
N LEU A 44 -16.37 0.79 7.79
CA LEU A 44 -15.85 2.07 8.29
C LEU A 44 -15.19 2.86 7.16
N TYR A 45 -14.26 2.27 6.42
CA TYR A 45 -13.62 2.95 5.30
C TYR A 45 -14.63 3.42 4.25
N ALA A 46 -15.62 2.58 3.90
CA ALA A 46 -16.68 2.98 2.97
C ALA A 46 -17.52 4.16 3.50
N ASN A 47 -17.75 4.25 4.81
CA ASN A 47 -18.42 5.42 5.41
C ASN A 47 -17.54 6.66 5.34
N PHE A 48 -16.25 6.57 5.66
CA PHE A 48 -15.32 7.69 5.58
C PHE A 48 -15.18 8.21 4.13
N ALA A 49 -15.12 7.31 3.15
CA ALA A 49 -15.13 7.68 1.73
C ALA A 49 -16.42 8.46 1.36
N ARG A 50 -17.59 7.99 1.82
CA ARG A 50 -18.87 8.67 1.63
C ARG A 50 -18.86 10.07 2.25
N GLU A 51 -18.33 10.24 3.45
CA GLU A 51 -18.21 11.53 4.13
C GLU A 51 -17.33 12.51 3.35
N ARG A 52 -16.19 12.05 2.77
CA ARG A 52 -15.35 12.88 1.89
C ARG A 52 -16.11 13.32 0.65
N LEU A 53 -16.88 12.43 0.02
CA LEU A 53 -17.69 12.76 -1.15
C LEU A 53 -18.83 13.73 -0.81
N ASP A 54 -19.46 13.58 0.35
CA ASP A 54 -20.50 14.52 0.81
C ASP A 54 -19.90 15.90 1.14
N LEU A 55 -18.68 15.94 1.66
CA LEU A 55 -17.92 17.19 1.81
C LEU A 55 -17.69 17.87 0.45
N VAL A 56 -17.25 17.11 -0.57
CA VAL A 56 -17.09 17.64 -1.94
C VAL A 56 -18.40 18.23 -2.47
N LYS A 57 -19.53 17.52 -2.34
CA LYS A 57 -20.87 18.02 -2.75
C LYS A 57 -21.25 19.32 -2.03
N ASN A 58 -21.00 19.39 -0.72
CA ASN A 58 -21.25 20.58 0.08
C ASN A 58 -20.40 21.77 -0.36
N LEU A 59 -19.13 21.56 -0.66
CA LEU A 59 -18.22 22.59 -1.14
C LEU A 59 -18.65 23.10 -2.52
N LEU A 60 -19.08 22.20 -3.40
CA LEU A 60 -19.58 22.54 -4.74
C LEU A 60 -20.89 23.33 -4.71
N SER A 61 -21.74 23.12 -3.71
CA SER A 61 -23.00 23.85 -3.55
C SER A 61 -22.82 25.34 -3.17
N LYS A 62 -21.62 25.72 -2.70
CA LYS A 62 -21.30 27.06 -2.20
C LYS A 62 -20.15 27.65 -3.01
N ASP A 63 -20.40 28.74 -3.73
CA ASP A 63 -19.33 29.43 -4.47
C ASP A 63 -18.53 30.35 -3.54
N LYS A 64 -17.56 29.73 -2.79
CA LYS A 64 -16.71 30.47 -1.87
C LYS A 64 -15.26 30.47 -2.36
N PRO A 65 -14.53 31.60 -2.20
CA PRO A 65 -13.09 31.62 -2.47
C PRO A 65 -12.34 30.55 -1.70
N GLY A 66 -11.40 29.86 -2.37
CA GLY A 66 -10.57 28.83 -1.75
C GLY A 66 -11.19 27.43 -1.68
N ARG A 67 -12.49 27.26 -2.06
CA ARG A 67 -13.13 25.92 -2.03
C ARG A 67 -12.41 24.88 -2.88
N SER A 68 -11.76 25.29 -3.96
CA SER A 68 -11.04 24.38 -4.85
C SER A 68 -9.88 23.64 -4.18
N ILE A 69 -9.25 24.26 -3.17
CA ILE A 69 -8.21 23.59 -2.36
C ILE A 69 -8.85 22.50 -1.48
N LEU A 70 -9.97 22.85 -0.83
CA LEU A 70 -10.68 21.92 0.04
C LEU A 70 -11.30 20.75 -0.75
N ILE A 71 -11.76 21.00 -1.98
CA ILE A 71 -12.25 19.95 -2.89
C ILE A 71 -11.10 19.02 -3.29
N HIS A 72 -9.94 19.59 -3.66
CA HIS A 72 -8.74 18.82 -3.96
C HIS A 72 -8.38 17.90 -2.78
N ASP A 73 -8.29 18.48 -1.58
CA ASP A 73 -7.91 17.73 -0.39
C ASP A 73 -8.91 16.63 -0.03
N ALA A 74 -10.21 16.90 -0.18
CA ALA A 74 -11.26 15.92 0.09
C ALA A 74 -11.26 14.76 -0.93
N LEU A 75 -10.95 15.04 -2.21
CA LEU A 75 -10.82 14.02 -3.26
C LEU A 75 -9.54 13.18 -3.07
N ASP A 76 -8.43 13.81 -2.67
CA ASP A 76 -7.18 13.12 -2.34
C ASP A 76 -7.35 12.19 -1.14
N ASP A 77 -8.03 12.66 -0.07
CA ASP A 77 -8.37 11.81 1.07
C ASP A 77 -9.31 10.67 0.67
N TYR A 78 -10.33 10.95 -0.16
CA TYR A 78 -11.25 9.93 -0.67
C TYR A 78 -10.50 8.81 -1.39
N GLN A 79 -9.61 9.15 -2.32
CA GLN A 79 -8.82 8.18 -3.07
C GLN A 79 -7.99 7.30 -2.14
N LYS A 80 -7.25 7.90 -1.20
CA LYS A 80 -6.44 7.17 -0.22
C LYS A 80 -7.27 6.25 0.68
N ILE A 81 -8.52 6.63 0.97
CA ILE A 81 -9.46 5.78 1.72
C ILE A 81 -9.88 4.58 0.89
N ILE A 82 -10.15 4.75 -0.42
CA ILE A 82 -10.47 3.63 -1.31
C ILE A 82 -9.27 2.67 -1.41
N ASP A 83 -8.06 3.19 -1.61
CA ASP A 83 -6.83 2.37 -1.64
C ASP A 83 -6.66 1.56 -0.34
N ALA A 84 -6.84 2.19 0.83
CA ALA A 84 -6.75 1.52 2.13
C ALA A 84 -7.85 0.47 2.35
N LEU A 85 -9.04 0.69 1.79
CA LEU A 85 -10.14 -0.26 1.78
C LEU A 85 -9.78 -1.51 0.96
N ASP A 86 -9.20 -1.33 -0.22
CA ASP A 86 -8.75 -2.42 -1.08
C ASP A 86 -7.62 -3.23 -0.42
N ASP A 87 -6.69 -2.57 0.26
CA ASP A 87 -5.64 -3.23 1.04
C ASP A 87 -6.22 -4.12 2.16
N VAL A 88 -7.24 -3.65 2.86
CA VAL A 88 -7.95 -4.45 3.89
C VAL A 88 -8.66 -5.64 3.27
N ALA A 89 -9.29 -5.47 2.10
CA ALA A 89 -9.95 -6.56 1.39
C ALA A 89 -8.93 -7.62 0.94
N ASP A 90 -7.83 -7.21 0.33
CA ASP A 90 -6.78 -8.09 -0.16
C ASP A 90 -6.11 -8.88 0.99
N ASP A 91 -5.76 -8.21 2.11
CA ASP A 91 -5.22 -8.87 3.30
C ASP A 91 -6.20 -9.90 3.89
N ALA A 92 -7.49 -9.56 3.95
CA ALA A 92 -8.51 -10.48 4.45
C ALA A 92 -8.70 -11.70 3.52
N ILE A 93 -8.65 -11.52 2.20
CA ILE A 93 -8.70 -12.60 1.21
C ILE A 93 -7.49 -13.53 1.35
N GLN A 94 -6.29 -12.99 1.49
CA GLN A 94 -5.08 -13.78 1.72
C GLN A 94 -5.19 -14.64 2.98
N ARG A 95 -5.77 -14.09 4.04
CA ARG A 95 -6.02 -14.80 5.30
C ARG A 95 -7.25 -15.70 5.26
N LYS A 96 -7.91 -15.84 4.10
CA LYS A 96 -9.11 -16.66 3.90
C LYS A 96 -10.25 -16.29 4.87
N LYS A 97 -10.41 -14.99 5.15
CA LYS A 97 -11.52 -14.47 5.96
C LYS A 97 -12.75 -14.28 5.08
N ASP A 98 -13.93 -14.49 5.68
CA ASP A 98 -15.19 -14.18 4.99
C ASP A 98 -15.45 -12.66 5.06
N ILE A 99 -15.37 -12.01 3.91
CA ILE A 99 -15.59 -10.56 3.73
C ILE A 99 -16.74 -10.23 2.80
N LYS A 100 -17.58 -11.20 2.47
CA LYS A 100 -18.71 -11.02 1.52
C LYS A 100 -19.63 -9.88 1.92
N GLN A 101 -19.92 -9.73 3.21
CA GLN A 101 -20.78 -8.67 3.71
C GLN A 101 -20.11 -7.30 3.57
N GLY A 102 -18.84 -7.19 3.89
CA GLY A 102 -18.05 -5.97 3.74
C GLY A 102 -17.96 -5.55 2.27
N LEU A 103 -17.59 -6.47 1.38
CA LEU A 103 -17.50 -6.20 -0.06
C LEU A 103 -18.84 -5.78 -0.65
N ALA A 104 -19.95 -6.40 -0.25
CA ALA A 104 -21.28 -5.97 -0.70
C ALA A 104 -21.63 -4.54 -0.26
N TYR A 105 -21.19 -4.14 0.94
CA TYR A 105 -21.36 -2.77 1.44
C TYR A 105 -20.49 -1.78 0.66
N VAL A 106 -19.23 -2.12 0.39
CA VAL A 106 -18.29 -1.35 -0.44
C VAL A 106 -18.85 -1.16 -1.85
N ALA A 107 -19.18 -2.25 -2.54
CA ALA A 107 -19.74 -2.19 -3.90
C ALA A 107 -20.98 -1.30 -3.99
N LYS A 108 -21.86 -1.32 -2.97
CA LYS A 108 -23.00 -0.43 -2.91
C LYS A 108 -22.57 1.05 -2.81
N MET A 109 -21.63 1.35 -1.94
CA MET A 109 -21.12 2.72 -1.76
C MET A 109 -20.47 3.25 -3.05
N GLU A 110 -19.62 2.45 -3.69
CA GLU A 110 -18.92 2.83 -4.92
C GLU A 110 -19.87 3.01 -6.11
N LYS A 111 -20.89 2.17 -6.20
CA LYS A 111 -21.97 2.29 -7.19
C LYS A 111 -22.77 3.58 -7.04
N GLU A 112 -22.89 4.12 -5.84
CA GLU A 112 -23.48 5.42 -5.55
C GLU A 112 -22.48 6.57 -5.80
N ALA A 113 -21.19 6.36 -5.54
CA ALA A 113 -20.14 7.38 -5.65
C ALA A 113 -19.70 7.65 -7.09
N LEU A 114 -19.47 6.58 -7.87
CA LEU A 114 -18.91 6.67 -9.21
C LEU A 114 -19.69 7.62 -10.16
N PRO A 115 -21.03 7.55 -10.25
CA PRO A 115 -21.79 8.48 -11.08
C PRO A 115 -21.66 9.96 -10.65
N VAL A 116 -21.48 10.21 -9.35
CA VAL A 116 -21.29 11.57 -8.82
C VAL A 116 -19.95 12.14 -9.27
N LEU A 117 -18.88 11.34 -9.15
CA LEU A 117 -17.53 11.72 -9.59
C LEU A 117 -17.47 11.90 -11.11
N GLN A 118 -18.07 10.98 -11.87
CA GLN A 118 -18.16 11.07 -13.33
C GLN A 118 -18.90 12.34 -13.78
N LYS A 119 -20.04 12.63 -13.18
CA LYS A 119 -20.82 13.84 -13.48
C LYS A 119 -20.02 15.11 -13.19
N LEU A 120 -19.23 15.15 -12.12
CA LEU A 120 -18.37 16.27 -11.79
C LEU A 120 -17.24 16.42 -12.82
N LYS A 121 -16.67 15.30 -13.30
CA LYS A 121 -15.66 15.28 -14.36
C LYS A 121 -16.20 15.74 -15.71
N GLU A 122 -17.43 15.36 -16.06
CA GLU A 122 -18.08 15.72 -17.32
C GLU A 122 -18.52 17.19 -17.34
N ASN A 123 -18.94 17.73 -16.20
CA ASN A 123 -19.44 19.09 -16.05
C ASN A 123 -18.61 19.86 -15.00
N PRO A 124 -17.34 20.15 -15.29
CA PRO A 124 -16.44 20.75 -14.33
C PRO A 124 -16.82 22.21 -14.04
N PRO A 125 -16.83 22.63 -12.77
CA PRO A 125 -16.96 24.05 -12.41
C PRO A 125 -15.76 24.87 -12.93
N LYS A 126 -15.90 26.21 -12.94
CA LYS A 126 -14.85 27.13 -13.43
C LYS A 126 -13.51 27.01 -12.69
N ASP A 127 -13.54 26.57 -11.44
CA ASP A 127 -12.37 26.40 -10.57
C ASP A 127 -11.82 24.96 -10.55
N ALA A 128 -12.30 24.08 -11.46
CA ALA A 128 -11.94 22.66 -11.50
C ALA A 128 -10.46 22.39 -11.83
N ALA A 129 -9.78 23.29 -12.55
CA ALA A 129 -8.39 23.08 -12.97
C ALA A 129 -7.43 22.73 -11.81
N ARG A 130 -7.76 23.14 -10.57
CA ARG A 130 -6.95 22.86 -9.39
C ARG A 130 -7.09 21.41 -8.90
N TYR A 131 -8.21 20.76 -9.13
CA TYR A 131 -8.51 19.40 -8.65
C TYR A 131 -8.87 18.43 -9.78
N GLU A 132 -8.71 18.82 -11.04
CA GLU A 132 -9.03 17.99 -12.20
C GLU A 132 -8.24 16.67 -12.19
N PHE A 133 -6.96 16.73 -11.84
CA PHE A 133 -6.09 15.55 -11.80
C PHE A 133 -6.58 14.57 -10.73
N VAL A 134 -6.73 15.01 -9.48
CA VAL A 134 -7.16 14.15 -8.38
C VAL A 134 -8.60 13.65 -8.57
N LEU A 135 -9.47 14.43 -9.25
CA LEU A 135 -10.81 13.97 -9.60
C LEU A 135 -10.78 12.84 -10.63
N ARG A 136 -9.92 12.95 -11.64
CA ARG A 136 -9.74 11.88 -12.62
C ARG A 136 -9.24 10.59 -11.95
N ASP A 137 -8.26 10.72 -11.08
CA ASP A 137 -7.69 9.60 -10.36
C ASP A 137 -8.73 8.98 -9.40
N ALA A 138 -9.54 9.80 -8.69
CA ALA A 138 -10.63 9.30 -7.86
C ALA A 138 -11.70 8.53 -8.67
N VAL A 139 -12.03 8.96 -9.89
CA VAL A 139 -12.92 8.22 -10.79
C VAL A 139 -12.34 6.86 -11.16
N GLU A 140 -11.06 6.83 -11.52
CA GLU A 140 -10.35 5.62 -11.95
C GLU A 140 -10.21 4.63 -10.78
N THR A 141 -9.72 5.08 -9.63
CA THR A 141 -9.59 4.26 -8.41
C THR A 141 -10.94 3.67 -7.99
N THR A 142 -12.02 4.49 -7.97
CA THR A 142 -13.36 3.98 -7.63
C THR A 142 -13.85 2.92 -8.64
N ALA A 143 -13.62 3.13 -9.94
CA ALA A 143 -14.06 2.18 -10.96
C ALA A 143 -13.29 0.86 -10.88
N ASP A 144 -12.01 0.89 -10.53
CA ASP A 144 -11.18 -0.29 -10.41
C ASP A 144 -11.47 -1.06 -9.11
N SER A 145 -11.64 -0.35 -7.98
CA SER A 145 -12.07 -0.96 -6.71
C SER A 145 -13.44 -1.63 -6.84
N MET A 146 -14.41 -0.97 -7.48
CA MET A 146 -15.74 -1.55 -7.72
C MET A 146 -15.66 -2.87 -8.51
N LYS A 147 -14.81 -2.94 -9.55
CA LYS A 147 -14.58 -4.21 -10.27
C LYS A 147 -14.00 -5.28 -9.34
N GLY A 148 -13.07 -4.91 -8.46
CA GLY A 148 -12.49 -5.80 -7.46
C GLY A 148 -13.53 -6.30 -6.45
N ALA A 149 -14.45 -5.44 -6.01
CA ALA A 149 -15.50 -5.79 -5.07
C ALA A 149 -16.61 -6.67 -5.67
N GLU A 150 -16.85 -6.57 -6.99
CA GLU A 150 -17.81 -7.39 -7.73
C GLU A 150 -17.23 -8.74 -8.21
N GLN A 151 -15.90 -8.91 -8.20
CA GLN A 151 -15.26 -10.17 -8.59
C GLN A 151 -15.55 -11.27 -7.57
N ASP A 152 -15.59 -12.53 -8.07
CA ASP A 152 -15.59 -13.69 -7.18
C ASP A 152 -14.34 -13.67 -6.29
N VAL A 153 -14.52 -13.92 -5.00
CA VAL A 153 -13.45 -13.93 -3.99
C VAL A 153 -12.28 -14.83 -4.39
N ASP A 154 -12.56 -15.98 -5.03
CA ASP A 154 -11.53 -16.90 -5.49
C ASP A 154 -10.71 -16.33 -6.67
N GLN A 155 -11.35 -15.60 -7.59
CA GLN A 155 -10.65 -14.91 -8.69
C GLN A 155 -9.79 -13.76 -8.14
N ARG A 156 -10.33 -12.98 -7.21
CA ARG A 156 -9.57 -11.92 -6.54
C ARG A 156 -8.38 -12.50 -5.75
N ALA A 157 -8.56 -13.61 -5.04
CA ALA A 157 -7.48 -14.29 -4.32
C ALA A 157 -6.34 -14.73 -5.24
N THR A 158 -6.66 -15.22 -6.43
CA THR A 158 -5.66 -15.60 -7.45
C THR A 158 -4.89 -14.36 -7.94
N ALA A 159 -5.60 -13.28 -8.27
CA ALA A 159 -4.98 -12.03 -8.73
C ALA A 159 -4.07 -11.39 -7.66
N VAL A 160 -4.47 -11.42 -6.39
CA VAL A 160 -3.66 -10.93 -5.27
C VAL A 160 -2.38 -11.77 -5.12
N ALA A 161 -2.47 -13.10 -5.17
CA ALA A 161 -1.32 -13.97 -5.08
C ALA A 161 -0.32 -13.76 -6.24
N GLU A 162 -0.82 -13.54 -7.46
CA GLU A 162 0.03 -13.22 -8.61
C GLU A 162 0.72 -11.85 -8.48
N ARG A 163 0.00 -10.83 -7.99
CA ARG A 163 0.58 -9.50 -7.73
C ARG A 163 1.71 -9.56 -6.72
N GLU A 164 1.51 -10.24 -5.60
CA GLU A 164 2.55 -10.42 -4.59
C GLU A 164 3.76 -11.20 -5.10
N ALA A 165 3.53 -12.25 -5.89
CA ALA A 165 4.63 -13.01 -6.48
C ALA A 165 5.50 -12.12 -7.39
N LYS A 166 4.87 -11.25 -8.18
CA LYS A 166 5.57 -10.28 -9.03
C LYS A 166 6.34 -9.24 -8.19
N GLU A 167 5.74 -8.68 -7.16
CA GLU A 167 6.39 -7.71 -6.27
C GLU A 167 7.59 -8.32 -5.54
N LYS A 168 7.44 -9.54 -5.02
CA LYS A 168 8.54 -10.30 -4.40
C LYS A 168 9.67 -10.57 -5.39
N GLN A 169 9.34 -10.88 -6.64
CA GLN A 169 10.33 -11.08 -7.69
C GLN A 169 11.07 -9.76 -8.01
N GLN A 170 10.33 -8.67 -8.22
CA GLN A 170 10.92 -7.34 -8.47
C GLN A 170 11.82 -6.88 -7.31
N THR A 171 11.39 -7.11 -6.06
CA THR A 171 12.20 -6.78 -4.88
C THR A 171 13.49 -7.61 -4.81
N ARG A 172 13.43 -8.90 -5.15
CA ARG A 172 14.63 -9.75 -5.26
C ARG A 172 15.58 -9.25 -6.36
N ASP A 173 15.03 -8.92 -7.52
CA ASP A 173 15.81 -8.44 -8.66
C ASP A 173 16.46 -7.08 -8.37
N ALA A 174 15.77 -6.20 -7.64
CA ALA A 174 16.29 -4.90 -7.21
C ALA A 174 17.35 -5.00 -6.09
N MET A 175 17.23 -5.98 -5.18
CA MET A 175 18.18 -6.20 -4.08
C MET A 175 19.33 -7.16 -4.44
N GLY A 176 19.19 -7.93 -5.52
CA GLY A 176 20.19 -8.90 -5.96
C GLY A 176 21.39 -8.22 -6.62
N THR A 177 22.56 -8.29 -6.00
CA THR A 177 23.80 -8.04 -6.74
C THR A 177 24.04 -9.19 -7.74
N PRO A 178 24.71 -8.97 -8.89
CA PRO A 178 24.96 -10.03 -9.89
C PRO A 178 25.58 -11.30 -9.30
N ASP A 179 26.37 -11.18 -8.24
CA ASP A 179 27.02 -12.30 -7.53
C ASP A 179 26.06 -13.12 -6.64
N SER A 180 25.01 -12.50 -6.10
CA SER A 180 24.01 -13.19 -5.29
C SER A 180 22.99 -13.96 -6.16
N GLN A 181 22.68 -13.43 -7.35
CA GLN A 181 21.83 -14.11 -8.33
C GLN A 181 22.52 -15.35 -8.91
N ALA A 182 23.84 -15.29 -9.19
CA ALA A 182 24.60 -16.45 -9.66
C ALA A 182 24.69 -17.58 -8.62
N LYS A 183 24.75 -17.26 -7.34
CA LYS A 183 24.77 -18.27 -6.26
C LYS A 183 23.40 -18.92 -6.01
N GLN A 184 22.30 -18.20 -6.22
CA GLN A 184 20.95 -18.77 -6.11
C GLN A 184 20.62 -19.67 -7.31
N ALA A 185 20.97 -19.27 -8.54
CA ALA A 185 20.80 -20.09 -9.74
C ALA A 185 21.65 -21.38 -9.72
N ALA A 186 22.77 -21.39 -8.97
CA ALA A 186 23.60 -22.57 -8.78
C ALA A 186 23.08 -23.47 -7.65
N GLY A 187 22.30 -22.95 -6.70
CA GLY A 187 21.67 -23.69 -5.60
C GLY A 187 20.49 -24.55 -6.05
N ASP A 188 19.68 -24.04 -6.97
CA ASP A 188 18.48 -24.75 -7.47
C ASP A 188 18.78 -25.92 -8.44
N LYS A 189 20.05 -26.08 -8.88
CA LYS A 189 20.46 -27.19 -9.75
C LYS A 189 21.04 -28.42 -9.04
N LYS A 190 20.98 -28.47 -7.70
CA LYS A 190 21.50 -29.59 -6.90
C LYS A 190 20.47 -30.24 -5.99
N THR A 191 19.34 -30.65 -6.53
CA THR A 191 18.44 -31.59 -5.82
C THR A 191 17.90 -32.67 -6.76
N ASP A 192 18.82 -33.36 -7.42
CA ASP A 192 18.61 -34.74 -7.86
C ASP A 192 19.65 -35.61 -7.16
N ALA A 193 19.38 -35.95 -5.89
CA ALA A 193 20.15 -36.89 -5.12
C ALA A 193 19.17 -37.81 -4.38
N ASP A 194 19.17 -39.05 -4.85
CA ASP A 194 18.79 -40.37 -4.31
C ASP A 194 18.19 -40.38 -2.89
N PRO A 195 16.94 -40.87 -2.70
CA PRO A 195 16.24 -40.84 -1.41
C PRO A 195 16.68 -41.85 -0.37
N ASP A 196 17.77 -42.61 -0.57
CA ASP A 196 18.10 -43.78 0.29
C ASP A 196 19.46 -43.72 1.00
N LYS A 197 19.92 -42.53 1.42
CA LYS A 197 21.10 -42.42 2.28
C LYS A 197 20.81 -41.67 3.57
N PRO A 198 20.94 -42.31 4.76
CA PRO A 198 20.76 -41.61 6.04
C PRO A 198 21.90 -40.61 6.25
N THR A 199 21.60 -39.33 6.17
CA THR A 199 22.53 -38.24 6.51
C THR A 199 22.58 -38.07 8.03
N GLU A 200 23.70 -38.51 8.65
CA GLU A 200 24.04 -38.17 10.02
C GLU A 200 24.08 -36.63 10.21
N ARG A 201 23.10 -36.09 10.91
CA ARG A 201 23.08 -34.67 11.30
C ARG A 201 24.06 -34.48 12.45
N LYS A 202 25.18 -33.79 12.17
CA LYS A 202 26.06 -33.31 13.23
C LYS A 202 25.31 -32.29 14.10
N PRO A 203 25.38 -32.42 15.45
CA PRO A 203 24.75 -31.46 16.34
C PRO A 203 25.40 -30.08 16.22
N PRO A 204 24.64 -28.97 16.41
CA PRO A 204 25.19 -27.64 16.34
C PRO A 204 26.24 -27.41 17.43
N THR A 205 27.43 -27.00 17.02
CA THR A 205 28.53 -26.67 17.95
C THR A 205 28.36 -25.20 18.40
N LEU A 206 28.22 -24.98 19.69
CA LEU A 206 28.11 -23.69 20.39
C LEU A 206 29.47 -22.94 20.54
N TYR A 207 30.48 -23.24 19.72
CA TYR A 207 31.78 -22.59 19.84
C TYR A 207 31.93 -21.43 18.87
N ARG A 208 32.35 -20.26 19.41
CA ARG A 208 32.79 -19.12 18.61
C ARG A 208 34.13 -19.39 17.94
N PRO A 209 34.39 -18.96 16.71
CA PRO A 209 35.72 -19.10 16.09
C PRO A 209 36.75 -18.31 16.89
N GLY A 210 37.74 -19.00 17.46
CA GLY A 210 38.86 -18.37 18.17
C GLY A 210 39.11 -18.88 19.60
N GLU A 211 38.24 -19.72 20.19
CA GLU A 211 38.41 -20.23 21.55
C GLU A 211 39.24 -21.53 21.57
N LYS A 212 40.43 -21.47 22.14
CA LYS A 212 41.31 -22.65 22.30
C LYS A 212 40.79 -23.53 23.41
N LYS A 213 40.61 -24.85 23.16
CA LYS A 213 40.37 -25.85 24.16
C LYS A 213 41.47 -25.82 25.21
N GLN A 214 41.15 -25.46 26.44
CA GLN A 214 41.98 -25.85 27.61
C GLN A 214 41.68 -27.29 27.94
N GLY A 215 42.71 -28.13 27.84
CA GLY A 215 42.68 -29.50 28.21
C GLY A 215 42.62 -29.62 29.73
N GLY A 216 41.60 -30.36 30.23
CA GLY A 216 41.57 -30.88 31.58
C GLY A 216 42.04 -32.32 31.55
N GLY A 217 43.27 -32.55 32.06
CA GLY A 217 43.72 -33.88 32.46
C GLY A 217 43.25 -34.19 33.87
N GLN A 218 42.86 -35.33 34.12
CA GLN A 218 43.08 -36.40 35.11
C GLN A 218 41.90 -37.33 35.10
#